data_5790a7d606f2d2c7f3bc351a6546580e
#
_entry.id   5790a7d606f2d2c7f3bc351a6546580e
#
_cell.length_a   1.000
_cell.length_b   1.000
_cell.length_c   1.000
_cell.angle_alpha   90.00
_cell.angle_beta   90.00
_cell.angle_gamma   90.00
#
_symmetry.space_group_name_H-M   'P 1'
#
loop_
_entity.id
_entity.type
_entity.pdbx_description
1 polymer ?
#
loop_
_entity_poly.entity_id
_entity_poly.type
_entity_poly.pdbx_seq_one_letter_code
_entity_poly.pdbx_strand_id
1 'polypeptide(L)'
;MIYAVCRIGVRVLAWLILGRRMRIDGMEHMPRHGAVLVIGNHVGTVEPALTGVFIPRRDVYYMAKSELFRHPLLGWLFRQNHAFPVVRSTADRAALRSALAVLAGGHVLLVYPEGTRSWNGQLIGEVQAGAGFIARHSGAVIVPVASWGSERVIPRGSWIPRPADVELRIGEPFHVPALGDDGRPLSSREAAAIMMERVIALLPRERRPVGADSLTLGGSSPAA
;
A
#
# COMPACT_ATOMS: atom_id res chain seq x y z
N MET A 1 12.66 -8.10 18.65
CA MET A 1 13.61 -7.06 19.09
C MET A 1 14.07 -6.19 17.91
N ILE A 2 14.69 -6.74 16.86
CA ILE A 2 15.22 -5.96 15.70
C ILE A 2 14.14 -5.12 15.02
N TYR A 3 12.97 -5.69 14.70
CA TYR A 3 11.84 -4.96 14.12
C TYR A 3 11.46 -3.71 14.94
N ALA A 4 11.36 -3.83 16.26
CA ALA A 4 11.02 -2.70 17.11
C ALA A 4 12.10 -1.59 17.08
N VAL A 5 13.36 -1.97 17.08
CA VAL A 5 14.51 -1.04 16.97
C VAL A 5 14.49 -0.34 15.61
N CYS A 6 14.33 -1.08 14.51
CA CYS A 6 14.21 -0.50 13.16
C CYS A 6 13.02 0.45 13.05
N ARG A 7 11.87 0.06 13.59
CA ARG A 7 10.65 0.89 13.58
C ARG A 7 10.86 2.21 14.34
N ILE A 8 11.48 2.16 15.52
CA ILE A 8 11.81 3.37 16.29
C ILE A 8 12.82 4.21 15.52
N GLY A 9 13.89 3.60 14.98
CA GLY A 9 14.92 4.28 14.20
C GLY A 9 14.33 5.01 12.99
N VAL A 10 13.45 4.36 12.22
CA VAL A 10 12.78 4.99 11.07
C VAL A 10 11.87 6.15 11.51
N ARG A 11 11.15 6.01 12.64
CA ARG A 11 10.33 7.10 13.18
C ARG A 11 11.15 8.31 13.60
N VAL A 12 12.25 8.07 14.31
CA VAL A 12 13.18 9.14 14.73
C VAL A 12 13.78 9.83 13.51
N LEU A 13 14.25 9.06 12.53
CA LEU A 13 14.81 9.61 11.29
C LEU A 13 13.76 10.41 10.50
N ALA A 14 12.56 9.90 10.38
CA ALA A 14 11.46 10.62 9.75
C ALA A 14 11.15 11.93 10.50
N TRP A 15 11.14 11.90 11.82
CA TRP A 15 10.94 13.10 12.62
C TRP A 15 12.06 14.14 12.43
N LEU A 16 13.33 13.69 12.39
CA LEU A 16 14.48 14.57 12.17
C LEU A 16 14.48 15.21 10.78
N ILE A 17 14.10 14.45 9.73
CA ILE A 17 14.14 14.92 8.34
C ILE A 17 12.88 15.71 7.99
N LEU A 18 11.71 15.18 8.36
CA LEU A 18 10.40 15.72 7.95
C LEU A 18 9.77 16.60 9.02
N GLY A 19 9.92 16.24 10.29
CA GLY A 19 9.36 16.99 11.41
C GLY A 19 7.87 17.28 11.21
N ARG A 20 7.51 18.59 11.26
CA ARG A 20 6.13 19.06 11.05
C ARG A 20 5.65 19.00 9.59
N ARG A 21 6.50 18.62 8.65
CA ARG A 21 6.17 18.48 7.23
C ARG A 21 5.51 17.13 6.91
N MET A 22 5.45 16.22 7.89
CA MET A 22 4.73 14.96 7.75
C MET A 22 3.36 15.06 8.39
N ARG A 23 2.33 14.83 7.61
CA ARG A 23 0.93 14.79 8.06
C ARG A 23 0.35 13.40 7.83
N ILE A 24 -0.45 12.95 8.78
CA ILE A 24 -1.12 11.64 8.71
C ILE A 24 -2.54 11.84 9.17
N ASP A 25 -3.49 11.59 8.27
CA ASP A 25 -4.92 11.70 8.54
C ASP A 25 -5.57 10.32 8.48
N GLY A 26 -6.65 10.10 9.24
CA GLY A 26 -7.46 8.89 9.21
C GLY A 26 -6.86 7.70 9.97
N MET A 27 -5.95 7.93 10.95
CA MET A 27 -5.36 6.85 11.75
C MET A 27 -6.41 6.03 12.52
N GLU A 28 -7.55 6.62 12.83
CA GLU A 28 -8.71 6.01 13.47
C GLU A 28 -9.37 4.93 12.60
N HIS A 29 -9.22 4.99 11.29
CA HIS A 29 -9.74 4.00 10.34
C HIS A 29 -8.96 2.67 10.35
N MET A 30 -7.77 2.66 10.96
CA MET A 30 -6.96 1.44 10.99
C MET A 30 -7.47 0.46 12.06
N PRO A 31 -7.94 -0.75 11.68
CA PRO A 31 -8.36 -1.77 12.63
C PRO A 31 -7.22 -2.15 13.58
N ARG A 32 -7.52 -2.19 14.87
CA ARG A 32 -6.51 -2.50 15.90
C ARG A 32 -6.15 -3.98 15.95
N HIS A 33 -7.04 -4.85 15.50
CA HIS A 33 -6.91 -6.31 15.53
C HIS A 33 -7.45 -6.93 14.25
N GLY A 34 -7.10 -8.19 14.03
CA GLY A 34 -7.55 -8.98 12.88
C GLY A 34 -6.72 -8.76 11.62
N ALA A 35 -7.04 -9.50 10.58
CA ALA A 35 -6.39 -9.44 9.28
C ALA A 35 -6.71 -8.12 8.56
N VAL A 36 -5.69 -7.40 8.12
CA VAL A 36 -5.85 -6.14 7.38
C VAL A 36 -4.97 -6.17 6.14
N LEU A 37 -5.58 -6.00 4.98
CA LEU A 37 -4.88 -5.75 3.72
C LEU A 37 -4.81 -4.23 3.49
N VAL A 38 -3.66 -3.64 3.77
CA VAL A 38 -3.41 -2.22 3.45
C VAL A 38 -2.97 -2.12 2.00
N ILE A 39 -3.65 -1.29 1.24
CA ILE A 39 -3.32 -1.01 -0.15
C ILE A 39 -2.98 0.46 -0.32
N GLY A 40 -1.95 0.75 -1.13
CA GLY A 40 -1.51 2.12 -1.35
C GLY A 40 -1.02 2.38 -2.76
N ASN A 41 -0.90 3.65 -3.12
CA ASN A 41 -0.17 4.10 -4.29
C ASN A 41 1.33 4.17 -3.98
N HIS A 42 2.18 3.93 -4.98
CA HIS A 42 3.63 3.83 -4.79
C HIS A 42 4.37 4.91 -5.58
N VAL A 43 4.62 6.05 -4.95
CA VAL A 43 5.29 7.21 -5.58
C VAL A 43 6.74 7.42 -5.11
N GLY A 44 7.10 6.96 -3.92
CA GLY A 44 8.42 7.21 -3.31
C GLY A 44 9.12 5.96 -2.77
N THR A 45 10.45 6.03 -2.67
CA THR A 45 11.27 4.93 -2.13
C THR A 45 11.05 4.71 -0.63
N VAL A 46 10.82 5.80 0.12
CA VAL A 46 10.67 5.76 1.57
C VAL A 46 9.26 5.41 2.04
N GLU A 47 8.30 5.44 1.13
CA GLU A 47 6.88 5.29 1.40
C GLU A 47 6.51 3.98 2.12
N PRO A 48 6.99 2.79 1.71
CA PRO A 48 6.68 1.57 2.44
C PRO A 48 7.14 1.60 3.90
N ALA A 49 8.31 2.19 4.13
CA ALA A 49 8.84 2.36 5.49
C ALA A 49 8.00 3.35 6.29
N LEU A 50 7.67 4.52 5.73
CA LEU A 50 6.85 5.52 6.39
C LEU A 50 5.46 4.96 6.70
N THR A 51 4.75 4.42 5.69
CA THR A 51 3.41 3.85 5.88
C THR A 51 3.42 2.78 6.96
N GLY A 52 4.34 1.83 6.90
CA GLY A 52 4.36 0.72 7.84
C GLY A 52 4.76 1.10 9.28
N VAL A 53 5.65 2.09 9.47
CA VAL A 53 6.02 2.48 10.83
C VAL A 53 5.01 3.39 11.50
N PHE A 54 4.22 4.15 10.72
CA PHE A 54 3.21 5.05 11.27
C PHE A 54 1.83 4.42 11.44
N ILE A 55 1.51 3.34 10.70
CA ILE A 55 0.32 2.52 11.01
C ILE A 55 0.34 2.10 12.49
N PRO A 56 -0.78 2.25 13.25
CA PRO A 56 -0.85 1.95 14.68
C PRO A 56 -0.91 0.44 14.98
N ARG A 57 -0.20 -0.36 14.19
CA ARG A 57 -0.03 -1.82 14.30
C ARG A 57 1.46 -2.15 14.29
N ARG A 58 1.86 -3.23 14.97
CA ARG A 58 3.27 -3.67 15.05
C ARG A 58 3.56 -4.94 14.25
N ASP A 59 2.56 -5.51 13.64
CA ASP A 59 2.58 -6.76 12.91
C ASP A 59 2.40 -6.52 11.40
N VAL A 60 3.08 -5.48 10.88
CA VAL A 60 3.00 -5.10 9.47
C VAL A 60 4.00 -5.89 8.65
N TYR A 61 3.52 -6.59 7.64
CA TYR A 61 4.30 -7.36 6.67
C TYR A 61 4.32 -6.66 5.32
N TYR A 62 5.37 -6.94 4.53
CA TYR A 62 5.61 -6.26 3.26
C TYR A 62 5.95 -7.25 2.16
N MET A 63 5.47 -7.00 0.96
CA MET A 63 5.96 -7.65 -0.25
C MET A 63 7.08 -6.79 -0.85
N ALA A 64 8.29 -7.31 -0.94
CA ALA A 64 9.43 -6.58 -1.46
C ALA A 64 10.06 -7.32 -2.64
N LYS A 65 10.66 -6.57 -3.58
CA LYS A 65 11.29 -7.11 -4.78
C LYS A 65 12.33 -8.18 -4.44
N SER A 66 12.26 -9.35 -5.07
CA SER A 66 13.12 -10.52 -4.78
C SER A 66 14.61 -10.21 -4.86
N GLU A 67 15.03 -9.29 -5.74
CA GLU A 67 16.41 -8.88 -5.90
C GLU A 67 17.00 -8.22 -4.66
N LEU A 68 16.17 -7.58 -3.81
CA LEU A 68 16.63 -6.99 -2.54
C LEU A 68 17.10 -8.05 -1.54
N PHE A 69 16.66 -9.29 -1.71
CA PHE A 69 17.03 -10.40 -0.84
C PHE A 69 18.30 -11.16 -1.31
N ARG A 70 18.86 -10.80 -2.48
CA ARG A 70 20.12 -11.39 -2.98
C ARG A 70 21.33 -10.98 -2.16
N HIS A 71 21.37 -9.75 -1.66
CA HIS A 71 22.43 -9.31 -0.76
C HIS A 71 22.17 -9.86 0.65
N PRO A 72 23.09 -10.64 1.23
CA PRO A 72 22.83 -11.40 2.47
C PRO A 72 22.42 -10.50 3.63
N LEU A 73 23.12 -9.38 3.86
CA LEU A 73 22.81 -8.45 4.95
C LEU A 73 21.48 -7.74 4.74
N LEU A 74 21.22 -7.22 3.53
CA LEU A 74 19.95 -6.56 3.21
C LEU A 74 18.78 -7.54 3.25
N GLY A 75 18.96 -8.73 2.68
CA GLY A 75 17.93 -9.77 2.73
C GLY A 75 17.59 -10.21 4.15
N TRP A 76 18.62 -10.33 5.01
CA TRP A 76 18.41 -10.58 6.42
C TRP A 76 17.63 -9.44 7.08
N LEU A 77 18.04 -8.18 6.87
CA LEU A 77 17.37 -7.00 7.43
C LEU A 77 15.91 -6.90 6.98
N PHE A 78 15.63 -7.14 5.70
CA PHE A 78 14.25 -7.15 5.19
C PHE A 78 13.41 -8.23 5.87
N ARG A 79 13.92 -9.45 6.04
CA ARG A 79 13.21 -10.53 6.75
C ARG A 79 12.95 -10.18 8.22
N GLN A 80 13.94 -9.55 8.91
CA GLN A 80 13.76 -9.09 10.29
C GLN A 80 12.69 -7.99 10.41
N ASN A 81 12.40 -7.30 9.31
CA ASN A 81 11.34 -6.30 9.22
C ASN A 81 10.08 -6.83 8.54
N HIS A 82 9.82 -8.15 8.64
CA HIS A 82 8.62 -8.82 8.14
C HIS A 82 8.41 -8.68 6.62
N ALA A 83 9.46 -8.41 5.85
CA ALA A 83 9.38 -8.41 4.40
C ALA A 83 9.65 -9.81 3.83
N PHE A 84 8.87 -10.20 2.82
CA PHE A 84 9.10 -11.41 2.05
C PHE A 84 9.23 -11.10 0.55
N PRO A 85 9.98 -11.95 -0.20
CA PRO A 85 10.27 -11.67 -1.59
C PRO A 85 9.06 -11.89 -2.50
N VAL A 86 8.97 -11.07 -3.56
CA VAL A 86 8.05 -11.26 -4.68
C VAL A 86 8.78 -11.06 -6.00
N VAL A 87 8.58 -11.98 -6.93
CA VAL A 87 9.01 -11.85 -8.32
C VAL A 87 7.93 -11.09 -9.07
N ARG A 88 8.25 -9.85 -9.47
CA ARG A 88 7.30 -8.97 -10.16
C ARG A 88 7.07 -9.44 -11.60
N SER A 89 5.93 -9.03 -12.16
CA SER A 89 5.54 -9.33 -13.53
C SER A 89 5.34 -10.82 -13.84
N THR A 90 5.20 -11.63 -12.80
CA THR A 90 4.89 -13.06 -12.89
C THR A 90 3.78 -13.42 -11.88
N ALA A 91 3.08 -14.52 -12.14
CA ALA A 91 2.16 -15.12 -11.17
C ALA A 91 2.95 -15.85 -10.07
N ASP A 92 3.60 -15.08 -9.17
CA ASP A 92 4.40 -15.65 -8.07
C ASP A 92 3.50 -16.32 -7.02
N ARG A 93 3.24 -17.62 -7.22
CA ARG A 93 2.40 -18.42 -6.34
C ARG A 93 2.98 -18.53 -4.92
N ALA A 94 4.31 -18.45 -4.76
CA ALA A 94 4.92 -18.51 -3.44
C ALA A 94 4.66 -17.21 -2.67
N ALA A 95 4.80 -16.06 -3.30
CA ALA A 95 4.47 -14.77 -2.72
C ALA A 95 2.97 -14.67 -2.37
N LEU A 96 2.08 -15.16 -3.24
CA LEU A 96 0.63 -15.19 -2.96
C LEU A 96 0.30 -16.07 -1.75
N ARG A 97 0.90 -17.27 -1.63
CA ARG A 97 0.71 -18.13 -0.45
C ARG A 97 1.22 -17.46 0.82
N SER A 98 2.39 -16.81 0.78
CA SER A 98 2.93 -16.06 1.93
C SER A 98 2.00 -14.92 2.34
N ALA A 99 1.46 -14.17 1.38
CA ALA A 99 0.50 -13.10 1.63
C ALA A 99 -0.77 -13.60 2.33
N LEU A 100 -1.35 -14.69 1.83
CA LEU A 100 -2.54 -15.32 2.44
C LEU A 100 -2.23 -15.86 3.84
N ALA A 101 -1.06 -16.46 4.05
CA ALA A 101 -0.64 -16.96 5.37
C ALA A 101 -0.49 -15.82 6.39
N VAL A 102 0.08 -14.67 5.99
CA VAL A 102 0.17 -13.47 6.83
C VAL A 102 -1.22 -13.01 7.27
N LEU A 103 -2.16 -12.91 6.34
CA LEU A 103 -3.52 -12.47 6.64
C LEU A 103 -4.29 -13.53 7.46
N ALA A 104 -4.11 -14.82 7.18
CA ALA A 104 -4.70 -15.89 7.99
C ALA A 104 -4.20 -15.87 9.45
N GLY A 105 -2.98 -15.36 9.68
CA GLY A 105 -2.43 -15.12 11.02
C GLY A 105 -3.01 -13.89 11.73
N GLY A 106 -3.94 -13.16 11.11
CA GLY A 106 -4.54 -11.95 11.68
C GLY A 106 -3.63 -10.72 11.62
N HIS A 107 -2.59 -10.75 10.77
CA HIS A 107 -1.60 -9.67 10.65
C HIS A 107 -1.99 -8.64 9.57
N VAL A 108 -1.22 -7.57 9.51
CA VAL A 108 -1.34 -6.53 8.49
C VAL A 108 -0.40 -6.84 7.32
N LEU A 109 -0.93 -6.85 6.11
CA LEU A 109 -0.14 -6.94 4.88
C LEU A 109 -0.24 -5.63 4.10
N LEU A 110 0.90 -4.98 3.84
CA LEU A 110 0.98 -3.77 3.02
C LEU A 110 1.36 -4.16 1.58
N VAL A 111 0.50 -3.78 0.63
CA VAL A 111 0.67 -4.07 -0.80
C VAL A 111 0.50 -2.80 -1.62
N TYR A 112 1.34 -2.65 -2.64
CA TYR A 112 1.23 -1.62 -3.66
C TYR A 112 0.81 -2.28 -4.98
N PRO A 113 -0.48 -2.19 -5.36
CA PRO A 113 -1.02 -2.91 -6.52
C PRO A 113 -0.41 -2.50 -7.86
N GLU A 114 0.20 -1.32 -7.94
CA GLU A 114 0.94 -0.84 -9.12
C GLU A 114 2.17 -1.70 -9.45
N GLY A 115 2.68 -2.48 -8.50
CA GLY A 115 3.84 -3.37 -8.66
C GLY A 115 5.16 -2.65 -8.90
N THR A 116 5.15 -1.36 -9.18
CA THR A 116 6.35 -0.51 -9.38
C THR A 116 6.06 0.91 -8.92
N ARG A 117 7.11 1.70 -8.72
CA ARG A 117 6.97 3.13 -8.38
C ARG A 117 6.57 3.94 -9.60
N SER A 118 5.69 4.91 -9.42
CA SER A 118 5.40 5.89 -10.46
C SER A 118 6.64 6.73 -10.81
N TRP A 119 6.76 7.17 -12.09
CA TRP A 119 7.95 7.88 -12.53
C TRP A 119 7.92 9.38 -12.20
N ASN A 120 6.75 9.95 -12.09
CA ASN A 120 6.49 11.40 -11.97
C ASN A 120 5.53 11.76 -10.83
N GLY A 121 5.33 10.84 -9.87
CA GLY A 121 4.37 11.03 -8.78
C GLY A 121 2.90 10.86 -9.21
N GLN A 122 2.66 10.50 -10.48
CA GLN A 122 1.34 10.14 -10.97
C GLN A 122 1.14 8.63 -10.85
N LEU A 123 -0.08 8.20 -10.62
CA LEU A 123 -0.45 6.79 -10.56
C LEU A 123 -0.19 6.10 -11.90
N ILE A 124 0.38 4.89 -11.85
CA ILE A 124 0.53 4.05 -13.02
C ILE A 124 -0.82 3.39 -13.28
N GLY A 125 -1.34 3.54 -14.52
CA GLY A 125 -2.69 3.09 -14.87
C GLY A 125 -2.93 1.58 -14.84
N GLU A 126 -1.89 0.76 -14.69
CA GLU A 126 -2.02 -0.70 -14.68
C GLU A 126 -1.91 -1.27 -13.26
N VAL A 127 -2.94 -1.98 -12.83
CA VAL A 127 -3.03 -2.59 -11.50
C VAL A 127 -2.78 -4.09 -11.61
N GLN A 128 -1.88 -4.61 -10.78
CA GLN A 128 -1.55 -6.04 -10.77
C GLN A 128 -2.67 -6.88 -10.15
N ALA A 129 -3.13 -7.89 -10.86
CA ALA A 129 -4.20 -8.78 -10.42
C ALA A 129 -3.89 -9.53 -9.10
N GLY A 130 -2.63 -9.66 -8.73
CA GLY A 130 -2.20 -10.33 -7.49
C GLY A 130 -2.79 -9.71 -6.23
N ALA A 131 -2.91 -8.39 -6.16
CA ALA A 131 -3.53 -7.71 -5.02
C ALA A 131 -5.02 -8.06 -4.89
N GLY A 132 -5.75 -8.06 -6.00
CA GLY A 132 -7.15 -8.47 -6.03
C GLY A 132 -7.35 -9.96 -5.72
N PHE A 133 -6.42 -10.82 -6.15
CA PHE A 133 -6.43 -12.22 -5.75
C PHE A 133 -6.32 -12.36 -4.22
N ILE A 134 -5.38 -11.67 -3.59
CA ILE A 134 -5.21 -11.67 -2.13
C ILE A 134 -6.49 -11.18 -1.44
N ALA A 135 -7.06 -10.07 -1.90
CA ALA A 135 -8.28 -9.49 -1.32
C ALA A 135 -9.44 -10.49 -1.34
N ARG A 136 -9.68 -11.15 -2.49
CA ARG A 136 -10.79 -12.08 -2.67
C ARG A 136 -10.66 -13.39 -1.87
N HIS A 137 -9.43 -13.82 -1.58
CA HIS A 137 -9.17 -15.12 -0.96
C HIS A 137 -8.80 -15.04 0.53
N SER A 138 -8.51 -13.85 1.05
CA SER A 138 -8.10 -13.69 2.45
C SER A 138 -9.26 -13.42 3.41
N GLY A 139 -10.37 -12.87 2.93
CA GLY A 139 -11.43 -12.34 3.79
C GLY A 139 -11.01 -11.16 4.66
N ALA A 140 -9.79 -10.64 4.48
CA ALA A 140 -9.26 -9.54 5.26
C ALA A 140 -10.01 -8.23 4.96
N VAL A 141 -10.14 -7.37 5.98
CA VAL A 141 -10.57 -5.99 5.80
C VAL A 141 -9.52 -5.24 4.98
N ILE A 142 -9.96 -4.46 4.00
CA ILE A 142 -9.08 -3.68 3.14
C ILE A 142 -9.07 -2.23 3.63
N VAL A 143 -7.87 -1.67 3.80
CA VAL A 143 -7.70 -0.26 4.18
C VAL A 143 -6.92 0.46 3.09
N PRO A 144 -7.53 1.43 2.39
CA PRO A 144 -6.84 2.21 1.38
C PRO A 144 -5.99 3.29 2.04
N VAL A 145 -4.78 3.49 1.52
CA VAL A 145 -3.85 4.53 1.98
C VAL A 145 -3.32 5.30 0.77
N ALA A 146 -3.56 6.59 0.73
CA ALA A 146 -2.95 7.46 -0.25
C ALA A 146 -1.72 8.17 0.33
N SER A 147 -0.65 8.26 -0.46
CA SER A 147 0.57 8.95 -0.12
C SER A 147 0.99 9.89 -1.23
N TRP A 148 1.50 11.06 -0.87
CA TRP A 148 2.13 12.00 -1.79
C TRP A 148 3.20 12.83 -1.12
N GLY A 149 4.14 13.34 -1.92
CA GLY A 149 5.29 14.10 -1.43
C GLY A 149 6.48 13.23 -1.02
N SER A 150 6.28 11.94 -0.79
CA SER A 150 7.34 10.98 -0.42
C SER A 150 8.39 10.82 -1.53
N GLU A 151 8.02 11.05 -2.79
CA GLU A 151 8.91 11.05 -3.95
C GLU A 151 9.99 12.14 -3.89
N ARG A 152 9.74 13.20 -3.13
CA ARG A 152 10.67 14.34 -2.94
C ARG A 152 11.67 14.11 -1.80
N VAL A 153 11.40 13.16 -0.90
CA VAL A 153 12.29 12.85 0.23
C VAL A 153 13.59 12.23 -0.23
N ILE A 154 13.54 11.23 -1.09
CA ILE A 154 14.69 10.66 -1.80
C ILE A 154 14.36 10.68 -3.29
N PRO A 155 14.70 11.80 -3.98
CA PRO A 155 14.48 11.91 -5.40
C PRO A 155 15.26 10.84 -6.19
N ARG A 156 14.80 10.51 -7.39
CA ARG A 156 15.50 9.58 -8.26
C ARG A 156 16.95 10.01 -8.50
N GLY A 157 17.86 9.04 -8.45
CA GLY A 157 19.29 9.29 -8.60
C GLY A 157 19.96 9.90 -7.37
N SER A 158 19.22 10.17 -6.30
CA SER A 158 19.77 10.64 -5.03
C SER A 158 19.70 9.52 -3.98
N TRP A 159 20.72 9.51 -3.10
CA TRP A 159 20.75 8.67 -1.89
C TRP A 159 20.59 9.53 -0.62
N ILE A 160 20.56 10.86 -0.78
CA ILE A 160 20.52 11.79 0.34
C ILE A 160 19.06 12.19 0.58
N PRO A 161 18.50 11.88 1.76
CA PRO A 161 17.15 12.32 2.11
C PRO A 161 17.10 13.84 2.27
N ARG A 162 15.98 14.44 1.86
CA ARG A 162 15.73 15.89 1.93
C ARG A 162 14.42 16.15 2.65
N PRO A 163 14.29 17.26 3.38
CA PRO A 163 13.02 17.70 3.91
C PRO A 163 12.01 17.93 2.77
N ALA A 164 10.82 17.34 2.92
CA ALA A 164 9.72 17.50 1.98
C ALA A 164 8.39 17.40 2.73
N ASP A 165 7.35 18.05 2.21
CA ASP A 165 6.01 17.88 2.73
C ASP A 165 5.48 16.53 2.26
N VAL A 166 5.21 15.63 3.22
CA VAL A 166 4.72 14.27 3.00
C VAL A 166 3.37 14.12 3.67
N GLU A 167 2.41 13.62 2.94
CA GLU A 167 1.09 13.33 3.48
C GLU A 167 0.74 11.86 3.26
N LEU A 168 0.16 11.27 4.30
CA LEU A 168 -0.46 9.95 4.31
C LEU A 168 -1.93 10.12 4.70
N ARG A 169 -2.83 9.62 3.90
CA ARG A 169 -4.25 9.61 4.22
C ARG A 169 -4.77 8.19 4.22
N ILE A 170 -5.29 7.76 5.38
CA ILE A 170 -5.86 6.43 5.60
C ILE A 170 -7.37 6.55 5.44
N GLY A 171 -7.93 5.82 4.49
CA GLY A 171 -9.37 5.81 4.24
C GLY A 171 -10.11 4.77 5.06
N GLU A 172 -11.42 4.81 4.96
CA GLU A 172 -12.32 3.89 5.66
C GLU A 172 -12.09 2.44 5.23
N PRO A 173 -12.14 1.50 6.16
CA PRO A 173 -12.06 0.07 5.86
C PRO A 173 -13.24 -0.38 5.00
N PHE A 174 -12.99 -1.32 4.09
CA PHE A 174 -14.02 -1.91 3.25
C PHE A 174 -13.70 -3.37 2.88
N HIS A 175 -14.64 -4.04 2.26
CA HIS A 175 -14.44 -5.34 1.62
C HIS A 175 -14.74 -5.22 0.12
N VAL A 176 -14.00 -5.97 -0.69
CA VAL A 176 -14.33 -6.10 -2.12
C VAL A 176 -15.59 -6.95 -2.24
N PRO A 177 -16.59 -6.54 -3.05
CA PRO A 177 -17.78 -7.35 -3.31
C PRO A 177 -17.40 -8.72 -3.89
N ALA A 178 -18.19 -9.73 -3.57
CA ALA A 178 -18.01 -11.06 -4.17
C ALA A 178 -18.43 -11.09 -5.65
N LEU A 179 -19.46 -10.29 -6.00
CA LEU A 179 -20.06 -10.20 -7.33
C LEU A 179 -19.91 -8.78 -7.86
N GLY A 180 -19.78 -8.67 -9.17
CA GLY A 180 -19.90 -7.41 -9.90
C GLY A 180 -21.34 -6.99 -10.11
N ASP A 181 -21.55 -5.81 -10.69
CA ASP A 181 -22.88 -5.26 -11.01
C ASP A 181 -23.67 -6.13 -12.00
N ASP A 182 -22.98 -6.95 -12.77
CA ASP A 182 -23.56 -7.93 -13.70
C ASP A 182 -23.92 -9.28 -13.05
N GLY A 183 -23.75 -9.41 -11.72
CA GLY A 183 -24.04 -10.61 -10.95
C GLY A 183 -23.00 -11.73 -11.11
N ARG A 184 -21.91 -11.50 -11.85
CA ARG A 184 -20.81 -12.47 -11.98
C ARG A 184 -19.75 -12.29 -10.88
N PRO A 185 -19.04 -13.36 -10.49
CA PRO A 185 -17.90 -13.21 -9.58
C PRO A 185 -16.86 -12.26 -10.16
N LEU A 186 -16.45 -11.27 -9.37
CA LEU A 186 -15.39 -10.33 -9.76
C LEU A 186 -14.10 -11.08 -10.09
N SER A 187 -13.45 -10.73 -11.18
CA SER A 187 -12.08 -11.18 -11.44
C SER A 187 -11.09 -10.52 -10.46
N SER A 188 -9.91 -11.10 -10.32
CA SER A 188 -8.85 -10.50 -9.50
C SER A 188 -8.41 -9.13 -10.01
N ARG A 189 -8.52 -8.86 -11.32
CA ARG A 189 -8.20 -7.56 -11.91
C ARG A 189 -9.26 -6.52 -11.56
N GLU A 190 -10.53 -6.83 -11.64
CA GLU A 190 -11.63 -5.95 -11.23
C GLU A 190 -11.57 -5.63 -9.74
N ALA A 191 -11.34 -6.65 -8.90
CA ALA A 191 -11.14 -6.45 -7.48
C ALA A 191 -9.98 -5.47 -7.19
N ALA A 192 -8.85 -5.62 -7.88
CA ALA A 192 -7.70 -4.72 -7.73
C ALA A 192 -8.01 -3.30 -8.23
N ALA A 193 -8.80 -3.15 -9.29
CA ALA A 193 -9.26 -1.85 -9.79
C ALA A 193 -10.12 -1.13 -8.75
N ILE A 194 -11.15 -1.79 -8.20
CA ILE A 194 -11.99 -1.25 -7.13
C ILE A 194 -11.15 -0.78 -5.94
N MET A 195 -10.15 -1.57 -5.56
CA MET A 195 -9.24 -1.22 -4.48
C MET A 195 -8.47 0.08 -4.79
N MET A 196 -7.92 0.21 -6.00
CA MET A 196 -7.18 1.40 -6.41
C MET A 196 -8.07 2.63 -6.55
N GLU A 197 -9.32 2.50 -6.98
CA GLU A 197 -10.30 3.60 -7.00
C GLU A 197 -10.46 4.21 -5.61
N ARG A 198 -10.53 3.37 -4.55
CA ARG A 198 -10.59 3.84 -3.16
C ARG A 198 -9.32 4.60 -2.76
N VAL A 199 -8.13 4.17 -3.21
CA VAL A 199 -6.88 4.90 -2.99
C VAL A 199 -6.87 6.23 -3.73
N ILE A 200 -7.29 6.23 -5.01
CA ILE A 200 -7.36 7.43 -5.86
C ILE A 200 -8.31 8.47 -5.25
N ALA A 201 -9.45 8.03 -4.72
CA ALA A 201 -10.43 8.92 -4.09
C ALA A 201 -9.86 9.70 -2.89
N LEU A 202 -8.84 9.17 -2.21
CA LEU A 202 -8.15 9.85 -1.10
C LEU A 202 -7.14 10.90 -1.55
N LEU A 203 -6.67 10.83 -2.81
CA LEU A 203 -5.70 11.79 -3.34
C LEU A 203 -6.35 13.17 -3.57
N PRO A 204 -5.61 14.26 -3.38
CA PRO A 204 -6.00 15.59 -3.84
C PRO A 204 -6.31 15.57 -5.35
N ARG A 205 -7.28 16.37 -5.80
CA ARG A 205 -7.74 16.37 -7.19
C ARG A 205 -6.60 16.55 -8.21
N GLU A 206 -5.67 17.43 -7.92
CA GLU A 206 -4.49 17.71 -8.75
C GLU A 206 -3.48 16.55 -8.85
N ARG A 207 -3.64 15.54 -7.99
CA ARG A 207 -2.78 14.34 -7.94
C ARG A 207 -3.45 13.10 -8.52
N ARG A 208 -4.73 13.18 -8.88
CA ARG A 208 -5.45 12.06 -9.47
C ARG A 208 -5.02 11.86 -10.93
N PRO A 209 -5.06 10.63 -11.45
CA PRO A 209 -4.84 10.37 -12.87
C PRO A 209 -5.85 11.15 -13.73
N VAL A 210 -5.41 11.57 -14.90
CA VAL A 210 -6.31 12.18 -15.91
C VAL A 210 -7.40 11.16 -16.26
N GLY A 211 -8.68 11.56 -16.12
CA GLY A 211 -9.83 10.68 -16.34
C GLY A 211 -10.33 9.93 -15.11
N ALA A 212 -9.67 10.05 -13.95
CA ALA A 212 -10.14 9.41 -12.72
C ALA A 212 -11.49 9.96 -12.20
N ASP A 213 -11.82 11.20 -12.53
CA ASP A 213 -13.13 11.80 -12.18
C ASP A 213 -14.29 11.19 -12.98
N SER A 214 -14.02 10.49 -14.09
CA SER A 214 -15.01 9.72 -14.84
C SER A 214 -15.18 8.28 -14.33
N LEU A 215 -14.31 7.82 -13.44
CA LEU A 215 -14.38 6.52 -12.76
C LEU A 215 -15.25 6.56 -11.48
N THR A 216 -15.80 7.72 -11.14
CA THR A 216 -16.71 7.84 -10.01
C THR A 216 -18.05 7.19 -10.34
N LEU A 217 -18.19 5.95 -9.81
CA LEU A 217 -19.46 5.38 -9.37
C LEU A 217 -20.66 5.61 -10.32
N GLY A 218 -20.82 4.72 -11.27
CA GLY A 218 -22.16 4.39 -11.76
C GLY A 218 -22.98 3.88 -10.58
N GLY A 219 -23.81 4.73 -9.95
CA GLY A 219 -24.67 4.23 -8.90
C GLY A 219 -25.19 5.28 -7.95
N SER A 220 -26.05 6.16 -8.39
CA SER A 220 -27.36 6.52 -7.82
C SER A 220 -27.85 7.82 -8.45
N SER A 221 -28.62 7.66 -9.51
CA SER A 221 -29.59 8.69 -9.90
C SER A 221 -30.69 8.68 -8.83
N PRO A 222 -31.01 9.78 -8.15
CA PRO A 222 -32.23 9.84 -7.37
C PRO A 222 -33.39 9.85 -8.38
N ALA A 223 -34.23 8.84 -8.29
CA ALA A 223 -35.53 8.83 -8.96
C ALA A 223 -36.31 10.05 -8.53
N ALA A 224 -36.79 10.78 -9.53
CA ALA A 224 -37.76 11.83 -9.40
C ALA A 224 -39.15 11.27 -9.02
#